data_6670c2b557bfb5c2f2eda0b16c4ec8af
#
_entry.id   6670c2b557bfb5c2f2eda0b16c4ec8af
#
_cell.length_a   1.000
_cell.length_b   1.000
_cell.length_c   1.000
_cell.angle_alpha   90.00
_cell.angle_beta   90.00
_cell.angle_gamma   90.00
#
_symmetry.space_group_name_H-M   'P 1'
#
loop_
_entity.id
_entity.type
_entity.pdbx_description
1 polymer ?
#
loop_
_entity_poly.entity_id
_entity_poly.type
_entity_poly.pdbx_seq_one_letter_code
_entity_poly.pdbx_strand_id
1 'polypeptide(L)'
;MEWLSKVLLSTLLLLSVHTVGAQDEPIVILNETDTIRPTKYIEPLTEKPKLALFQGFTLSADILNPIIYLFSDYGSTEAALRLNLKNTYFPIIEVGYGKCKSTDVETNISYSTSAPFFRAGIDFNILKNKYMDNRLYVGARYGLSSFKFDMSGPNMTDPIWGGSSPYSYRDAKSTSGWMEFVFGVQVKIWRNFHMGWSVRYKQELHIGQPSYAKPYYIPGYGTTTDTSCWGGTYNLIFDLNWGKRKVKSGE
;
A
#
# COMPACT_ATOMS: atom_id res chain seq x y z
N MET A 1 22.52 -5.94 6.71
CA MET A 1 21.05 -6.03 6.78
C MET A 1 20.35 -5.92 5.42
N GLU A 2 20.89 -5.21 4.45
CA GLU A 2 20.31 -5.10 3.09
C GLU A 2 20.17 -6.43 2.31
N TRP A 3 21.09 -7.38 2.54
CA TRP A 3 21.05 -8.67 1.86
C TRP A 3 19.87 -9.54 2.30
N LEU A 4 19.53 -9.54 3.59
CA LEU A 4 18.39 -10.29 4.13
C LEU A 4 17.05 -9.77 3.58
N SER A 5 16.89 -8.45 3.42
CA SER A 5 15.66 -7.87 2.84
C SER A 5 15.50 -8.24 1.37
N LYS A 6 16.59 -8.29 0.60
CA LYS A 6 16.58 -8.69 -0.82
C LYS A 6 16.26 -10.18 -0.99
N VAL A 7 16.77 -11.04 -0.10
CA VAL A 7 16.46 -12.49 -0.11
C VAL A 7 15.02 -12.74 0.31
N LEU A 8 14.52 -12.06 1.33
CA LEU A 8 13.12 -12.19 1.78
C LEU A 8 12.13 -11.72 0.69
N LEU A 9 12.46 -10.63 -0.01
CA LEU A 9 11.65 -10.12 -1.11
C LEU A 9 11.63 -11.09 -2.30
N SER A 10 12.77 -11.72 -2.62
CA SER A 10 12.87 -12.68 -3.73
C SER A 10 12.15 -13.99 -3.44
N THR A 11 12.21 -14.49 -2.20
CA THR A 11 11.49 -15.71 -1.80
C THR A 11 9.97 -15.48 -1.72
N LEU A 12 9.53 -14.29 -1.29
CA LEU A 12 8.10 -13.93 -1.29
C LEU A 12 7.54 -13.80 -2.71
N LEU A 13 8.34 -13.27 -3.64
CA LEU A 13 7.97 -13.18 -5.06
C LEU A 13 7.85 -14.55 -5.71
N LEU A 14 8.74 -15.50 -5.38
CA LEU A 14 8.72 -16.88 -5.91
C LEU A 14 7.54 -17.69 -5.39
N LEU A 15 7.12 -17.50 -4.13
CA LEU A 15 5.95 -18.18 -3.57
C LEU A 15 4.62 -17.71 -4.20
N SER A 16 4.54 -16.48 -4.71
CA SER A 16 3.33 -15.95 -5.34
C SER A 16 3.11 -16.44 -6.77
N VAL A 17 4.14 -16.91 -7.46
CA VAL A 17 4.07 -17.35 -8.86
C VAL A 17 3.49 -18.75 -9.01
N HIS A 18 3.53 -19.58 -7.96
CA HIS A 18 3.09 -20.99 -8.06
C HIS A 18 1.58 -21.22 -7.97
N THR A 19 0.76 -20.19 -7.81
CA THR A 19 -0.70 -20.32 -7.68
C THR A 19 -1.51 -19.79 -8.87
N VAL A 20 -0.85 -19.38 -9.95
CA VAL A 20 -1.54 -19.10 -11.21
C VAL A 20 -1.71 -20.43 -11.96
N GLY A 21 -2.67 -21.24 -11.51
CA GLY A 21 -3.12 -22.39 -12.27
C GLY A 21 -3.69 -21.91 -13.59
N ALA A 22 -3.10 -22.32 -14.70
CA ALA A 22 -3.71 -22.20 -16.01
C ALA A 22 -5.07 -22.91 -15.95
N GLN A 23 -6.14 -22.19 -16.24
CA GLN A 23 -7.43 -22.82 -16.47
C GLN A 23 -7.31 -23.53 -17.82
N ASP A 24 -7.26 -24.85 -17.80
CA ASP A 24 -7.42 -25.66 -18.97
C ASP A 24 -8.80 -25.37 -19.56
N GLU A 25 -8.83 -24.82 -20.76
CA GLU A 25 -10.05 -24.78 -21.56
C GLU A 25 -10.43 -26.24 -21.89
N PRO A 26 -11.70 -26.63 -21.76
CA PRO A 26 -12.10 -27.98 -22.08
C PRO A 26 -11.84 -28.21 -23.57
N ILE A 27 -10.95 -29.16 -23.87
CA ILE A 27 -10.71 -29.65 -25.25
C ILE A 27 -11.96 -30.41 -25.65
N VAL A 28 -12.74 -29.84 -26.53
CA VAL A 28 -13.87 -30.54 -27.15
C VAL A 28 -13.31 -31.48 -28.21
N ILE A 29 -13.24 -32.77 -27.90
CA ILE A 29 -12.88 -33.81 -28.88
C ILE A 29 -14.13 -34.01 -29.75
N LEU A 30 -14.09 -33.53 -30.97
CA LEU A 30 -15.09 -33.81 -31.98
C LEU A 30 -14.86 -35.21 -32.53
N ASN A 31 -15.73 -36.17 -32.22
CA ASN A 31 -15.74 -37.45 -32.88
C ASN A 31 -16.33 -37.29 -34.29
N GLU A 32 -15.59 -37.78 -35.30
CA GLU A 32 -15.84 -37.60 -36.73
C GLU A 32 -17.07 -38.35 -37.32
N THR A 33 -18.04 -38.76 -36.53
CA THR A 33 -19.14 -39.61 -37.03
C THR A 33 -20.55 -39.11 -36.79
N ASP A 34 -20.75 -37.82 -36.47
CA ASP A 34 -22.12 -37.32 -36.34
C ASP A 34 -22.51 -36.44 -37.53
N THR A 35 -23.51 -36.92 -38.28
CA THR A 35 -24.23 -36.28 -39.38
C THR A 35 -24.72 -34.92 -38.92
N ILE A 36 -24.24 -33.85 -39.57
CA ILE A 36 -24.57 -32.45 -39.30
C ILE A 36 -26.07 -32.22 -39.46
N ARG A 37 -26.79 -32.23 -38.37
CA ARG A 37 -28.07 -31.49 -38.29
C ARG A 37 -27.74 -30.04 -37.97
N PRO A 38 -28.28 -29.04 -38.67
CA PRO A 38 -28.04 -27.64 -38.29
C PRO A 38 -28.70 -27.39 -36.94
N THR A 39 -27.96 -27.59 -35.89
CA THR A 39 -28.37 -27.19 -34.56
C THR A 39 -28.41 -25.67 -34.57
N LYS A 40 -29.63 -25.14 -34.49
CA LYS A 40 -29.88 -23.73 -34.29
C LYS A 40 -28.88 -23.19 -33.28
N TYR A 41 -27.98 -22.33 -33.74
CA TYR A 41 -27.02 -21.66 -32.88
C TYR A 41 -27.85 -20.92 -31.82
N ILE A 42 -27.96 -21.49 -30.64
CA ILE A 42 -28.44 -20.78 -29.47
C ILE A 42 -27.19 -19.99 -29.03
N GLU A 43 -27.10 -18.74 -29.51
CA GLU A 43 -26.20 -17.79 -28.87
C GLU A 43 -26.45 -17.88 -27.37
N PRO A 44 -25.43 -18.17 -26.56
CA PRO A 44 -25.58 -18.04 -25.13
C PRO A 44 -25.72 -16.54 -24.83
N LEU A 45 -26.95 -16.06 -24.79
CA LEU A 45 -27.30 -14.77 -24.20
C LEU A 45 -27.00 -14.84 -22.69
N THR A 46 -25.78 -15.06 -22.34
CA THR A 46 -25.28 -14.78 -21.01
C THR A 46 -25.06 -13.28 -20.92
N GLU A 47 -26.15 -12.51 -20.79
CA GLU A 47 -26.03 -11.18 -20.24
C GLU A 47 -25.27 -11.33 -18.91
N LYS A 48 -24.03 -10.86 -18.90
CA LYS A 48 -23.21 -10.86 -17.67
C LYS A 48 -24.00 -10.12 -16.60
N PRO A 49 -24.34 -10.76 -15.50
CA PRO A 49 -25.23 -10.19 -14.51
C PRO A 49 -24.66 -8.82 -14.06
N LYS A 50 -25.47 -7.78 -14.07
CA LYS A 50 -25.05 -6.42 -13.73
C LYS A 50 -24.66 -6.37 -12.25
N LEU A 51 -23.40 -6.07 -11.95
CA LEU A 51 -22.95 -5.90 -10.58
C LEU A 51 -23.65 -4.71 -9.92
N ALA A 52 -24.10 -4.87 -8.68
CA ALA A 52 -24.65 -3.77 -7.90
C ALA A 52 -23.57 -2.68 -7.71
N LEU A 53 -23.99 -1.42 -7.65
CA LEU A 53 -23.08 -0.29 -7.49
C LEU A 53 -22.24 -0.44 -6.23
N PHE A 54 -22.85 -0.75 -5.10
CA PHE A 54 -22.20 -0.95 -3.82
C PHE A 54 -22.13 -2.45 -3.51
N GLN A 55 -20.89 -2.95 -3.26
CA GLN A 55 -20.61 -4.36 -2.99
C GLN A 55 -20.19 -4.61 -1.52
N GLY A 56 -19.89 -3.56 -0.76
CA GLY A 56 -19.48 -3.67 0.64
C GLY A 56 -18.25 -2.83 0.98
N PHE A 57 -17.74 -3.09 2.16
CA PHE A 57 -16.52 -2.47 2.68
C PHE A 57 -15.41 -3.52 2.75
N THR A 58 -14.19 -3.08 2.64
CA THR A 58 -12.99 -3.90 2.86
C THR A 58 -12.12 -3.22 3.90
N LEU A 59 -11.82 -3.92 4.99
CA LEU A 59 -10.88 -3.50 6.00
C LEU A 59 -9.54 -4.16 5.73
N SER A 60 -8.44 -3.42 5.80
CA SER A 60 -7.10 -3.98 5.67
C SER A 60 -6.15 -3.41 6.71
N ALA A 61 -5.20 -4.24 7.14
CA ALA A 61 -4.11 -3.85 8.02
C ALA A 61 -2.79 -4.36 7.45
N ASP A 62 -1.77 -3.52 7.48
CA ASP A 62 -0.41 -3.94 7.13
C ASP A 62 0.19 -4.77 8.24
N ILE A 63 0.89 -5.84 7.89
CA ILE A 63 1.59 -6.72 8.86
C ILE A 63 3.10 -6.64 8.74
N LEU A 64 3.63 -6.20 7.59
CA LEU A 64 5.06 -6.13 7.34
C LEU A 64 5.71 -5.01 8.16
N ASN A 65 5.18 -3.82 8.07
CA ASN A 65 5.74 -2.66 8.75
C ASN A 65 5.62 -2.73 10.28
N PRO A 66 4.53 -3.24 10.89
CA PRO A 66 4.49 -3.51 12.33
C PRO A 66 5.55 -4.49 12.81
N ILE A 67 5.88 -5.53 12.03
CA ILE A 67 6.96 -6.45 12.36
C ILE A 67 8.30 -5.69 12.35
N ILE A 68 8.56 -4.89 11.33
CA ILE A 68 9.75 -4.03 11.29
C ILE A 68 9.79 -3.07 12.49
N TYR A 69 8.65 -2.48 12.84
CA TYR A 69 8.51 -1.58 13.98
C TYR A 69 8.87 -2.23 15.33
N LEU A 70 8.61 -3.54 15.50
CA LEU A 70 8.95 -4.28 16.72
C LEU A 70 10.45 -4.57 16.85
N PHE A 71 11.13 -4.78 15.72
CA PHE A 71 12.54 -5.18 15.68
C PHE A 71 13.50 -4.06 15.27
N SER A 72 12.99 -2.86 15.00
CA SER A 72 13.78 -1.74 14.50
C SER A 72 13.41 -0.43 15.18
N ASP A 73 14.34 0.50 15.20
CA ASP A 73 14.11 1.86 15.68
C ASP A 73 13.29 2.72 14.71
N TYR A 74 12.91 2.18 13.56
CA TYR A 74 12.02 2.82 12.60
C TYR A 74 10.90 1.86 12.15
N GLY A 75 9.77 2.41 11.79
CA GLY A 75 8.67 1.63 11.26
C GLY A 75 7.35 2.40 11.31
N SER A 76 6.33 1.78 10.76
CA SER A 76 4.97 2.32 10.80
C SER A 76 3.95 1.21 10.99
N THR A 77 2.79 1.57 11.49
CA THR A 77 1.60 0.71 11.52
C THR A 77 0.51 1.41 10.74
N GLU A 78 -0.23 0.68 9.92
CA GLU A 78 -1.31 1.28 9.14
C GLU A 78 -2.51 0.36 9.00
N ALA A 79 -3.68 1.00 8.94
CA ALA A 79 -4.94 0.36 8.63
C ALA A 79 -5.67 1.15 7.54
N ALA A 80 -6.44 0.46 6.71
CA ALA A 80 -7.17 1.08 5.63
C ALA A 80 -8.61 0.55 5.54
N LEU A 81 -9.51 1.46 5.17
CA LEU A 81 -10.89 1.17 4.82
C LEU A 81 -11.10 1.48 3.35
N ARG A 82 -11.62 0.51 2.60
CA ARG A 82 -11.99 0.64 1.18
C ARG A 82 -13.48 0.45 0.98
N LEU A 83 -14.05 1.23 0.09
CA LEU A 83 -15.39 1.02 -0.44
C LEU A 83 -15.29 0.22 -1.73
N ASN A 84 -16.07 -0.85 -1.87
CA ASN A 84 -16.12 -1.62 -3.10
C ASN A 84 -17.28 -1.16 -3.98
N LEU A 85 -16.95 -0.47 -5.08
CA LEU A 85 -17.94 0.01 -6.06
C LEU A 85 -17.77 -0.79 -7.36
N LYS A 86 -18.78 -1.63 -7.68
CA LYS A 86 -18.83 -2.50 -8.88
C LYS A 86 -17.61 -3.41 -9.05
N ASN A 87 -16.86 -3.70 -7.98
CA ASN A 87 -15.58 -4.40 -8.02
C ASN A 87 -14.56 -3.79 -9.01
N THR A 88 -14.71 -2.49 -9.30
CA THR A 88 -13.89 -1.73 -10.23
C THR A 88 -13.21 -0.56 -9.55
N TYR A 89 -13.96 0.23 -8.78
CA TYR A 89 -13.49 1.43 -8.11
C TYR A 89 -13.48 1.21 -6.61
N PHE A 90 -12.37 1.57 -5.98
CA PHE A 90 -12.17 1.39 -4.55
C PHE A 90 -11.67 2.68 -3.92
N PRO A 91 -12.57 3.64 -3.60
CA PRO A 91 -12.20 4.74 -2.73
C PRO A 91 -11.61 4.19 -1.43
N ILE A 92 -10.49 4.75 -1.00
CA ILE A 92 -9.72 4.27 0.15
C ILE A 92 -9.34 5.41 1.07
N ILE A 93 -9.39 5.11 2.36
CA ILE A 93 -8.87 5.96 3.42
C ILE A 93 -7.92 5.10 4.25
N GLU A 94 -6.73 5.62 4.54
CA GLU A 94 -5.73 4.96 5.36
C GLU A 94 -5.34 5.87 6.52
N VAL A 95 -5.16 5.27 7.68
CA VAL A 95 -4.62 5.92 8.86
C VAL A 95 -3.45 5.08 9.37
N GLY A 96 -2.44 5.73 9.85
CA GLY A 96 -1.28 5.04 10.40
C GLY A 96 -0.52 5.89 11.39
N TYR A 97 0.45 5.26 12.03
CA TYR A 97 1.36 5.88 12.97
C TYR A 97 2.80 5.46 12.61
N GLY A 98 3.66 6.44 12.40
CA GLY A 98 5.06 6.21 12.06
C GLY A 98 6.00 6.69 13.16
N LYS A 99 7.09 5.96 13.35
CA LYS A 99 8.16 6.33 14.28
C LYS A 99 9.51 6.14 13.57
N CYS A 100 10.44 7.03 13.88
CA CYS A 100 11.84 6.88 13.47
C CYS A 100 12.73 7.42 14.57
N LYS A 101 13.73 6.61 14.95
CA LYS A 101 14.85 7.04 15.78
C LYS A 101 16.13 6.60 15.08
N SER A 102 16.94 7.55 14.65
CA SER A 102 18.17 7.27 13.91
C SER A 102 19.29 8.15 14.42
N THR A 103 20.48 7.60 14.48
CA THR A 103 21.71 8.36 14.74
C THR A 103 22.64 8.12 13.57
N ASP A 104 23.03 9.18 12.92
CA ASP A 104 24.02 9.14 11.85
C ASP A 104 25.42 8.88 12.46
N VAL A 105 26.12 7.87 11.93
CA VAL A 105 27.40 7.41 12.47
C VAL A 105 28.53 8.37 12.14
N GLU A 106 28.42 9.11 11.04
CA GLU A 106 29.50 10.03 10.60
C GLU A 106 29.38 11.37 11.29
N THR A 107 28.17 11.91 11.41
CA THR A 107 27.92 13.24 11.98
C THR A 107 27.58 13.22 13.46
N ASN A 108 27.26 12.04 14.03
CA ASN A 108 26.69 11.86 15.37
C ASN A 108 25.41 12.69 15.60
N ILE A 109 24.68 13.01 14.54
CA ILE A 109 23.39 13.67 14.65
C ILE A 109 22.31 12.61 14.91
N SER A 110 21.64 12.75 16.04
CA SER A 110 20.49 11.93 16.41
C SER A 110 19.22 12.62 15.99
N TYR A 111 18.32 11.85 15.37
CA TYR A 111 16.99 12.28 14.93
C TYR A 111 15.93 11.39 15.56
N SER A 112 14.84 11.99 16.05
CA SER A 112 13.72 11.26 16.61
C SER A 112 12.42 11.93 16.22
N THR A 113 11.47 11.12 15.76
CA THR A 113 10.09 11.56 15.47
C THR A 113 9.11 10.43 15.64
N SER A 114 7.88 10.77 16.01
CA SER A 114 6.76 9.84 16.00
C SER A 114 5.46 10.61 15.84
N ALA A 115 4.63 10.24 14.86
CA ALA A 115 3.35 10.91 14.63
C ALA A 115 2.38 10.08 13.80
N PRO A 116 1.09 10.40 13.85
CA PRO A 116 0.10 9.85 12.95
C PRO A 116 0.24 10.44 11.54
N PHE A 117 -0.25 9.68 10.57
CA PHE A 117 -0.42 10.12 9.20
C PHE A 117 -1.76 9.63 8.64
N PHE A 118 -2.23 10.33 7.64
CA PHE A 118 -3.48 10.07 6.97
C PHE A 118 -3.27 10.03 5.46
N ARG A 119 -3.96 9.13 4.77
CA ARG A 119 -3.98 9.06 3.30
C ARG A 119 -5.40 8.83 2.81
N ALA A 120 -5.71 9.46 1.69
CA ALA A 120 -6.96 9.25 0.98
C ALA A 120 -6.70 9.11 -0.52
N GLY A 121 -7.49 8.30 -1.19
CA GLY A 121 -7.30 8.07 -2.61
C GLY A 121 -8.31 7.13 -3.22
N ILE A 122 -7.96 6.61 -4.39
CA ILE A 122 -8.80 5.67 -5.13
C ILE A 122 -7.92 4.61 -5.79
N ASP A 123 -8.32 3.35 -5.67
CA ASP A 123 -7.73 2.21 -6.36
C ASP A 123 -8.67 1.74 -7.47
N PHE A 124 -8.12 1.31 -8.60
CA PHE A 124 -8.83 0.79 -9.77
C PHE A 124 -8.43 -0.66 -10.01
N ASN A 125 -9.39 -1.56 -10.01
CA ASN A 125 -9.15 -2.95 -10.41
C ASN A 125 -8.96 -3.03 -11.93
N ILE A 126 -7.80 -3.45 -12.40
CA ILE A 126 -7.46 -3.54 -13.82
C ILE A 126 -7.76 -4.91 -14.43
N LEU A 127 -8.16 -5.91 -13.63
CA LEU A 127 -8.57 -7.21 -14.17
C LEU A 127 -9.82 -7.07 -15.06
N LYS A 128 -9.80 -7.71 -16.22
CA LYS A 128 -10.95 -7.74 -17.15
C LYS A 128 -12.18 -8.38 -16.51
N ASN A 129 -11.98 -9.48 -15.79
CA ASN A 129 -13.07 -10.18 -15.12
C ASN A 129 -13.34 -9.60 -13.73
N LYS A 130 -14.38 -8.76 -13.63
CA LYS A 130 -14.79 -8.11 -12.38
C LYS A 130 -15.54 -9.04 -11.42
N TYR A 131 -15.82 -10.27 -11.81
CA TYR A 131 -16.50 -11.26 -10.97
C TYR A 131 -15.54 -12.09 -10.12
N MET A 132 -14.24 -12.01 -10.40
CA MET A 132 -13.22 -12.70 -9.62
C MET A 132 -13.05 -12.05 -8.24
N ASP A 133 -12.66 -12.88 -7.28
CA ASP A 133 -12.34 -12.42 -5.92
C ASP A 133 -10.91 -11.86 -5.83
N ASN A 134 -10.04 -12.32 -6.71
CA ASN A 134 -8.68 -11.77 -6.85
C ASN A 134 -8.73 -10.43 -7.55
N ARG A 135 -7.83 -9.52 -7.17
CA ARG A 135 -7.76 -8.16 -7.72
C ARG A 135 -6.32 -7.80 -8.06
N LEU A 136 -6.16 -7.18 -9.19
CA LEU A 136 -4.94 -6.48 -9.58
C LEU A 136 -5.33 -5.00 -9.70
N TYR A 137 -4.71 -4.14 -8.90
CA TYR A 137 -5.14 -2.75 -8.83
C TYR A 137 -3.99 -1.76 -8.98
N VAL A 138 -4.34 -0.64 -9.55
CA VAL A 138 -3.51 0.57 -9.57
C VAL A 138 -4.27 1.67 -8.86
N GLY A 139 -3.57 2.55 -8.17
CA GLY A 139 -4.23 3.64 -7.44
C GLY A 139 -3.37 4.86 -7.30
N ALA A 140 -4.05 5.95 -6.94
CA ALA A 140 -3.40 7.19 -6.56
C ALA A 140 -3.93 7.62 -5.19
N ARG A 141 -3.04 8.14 -4.35
CA ARG A 141 -3.35 8.57 -2.99
C ARG A 141 -2.64 9.88 -2.69
N TYR A 142 -3.27 10.67 -1.85
CA TYR A 142 -2.67 11.85 -1.25
C TYR A 142 -2.48 11.61 0.24
N GLY A 143 -1.27 11.82 0.73
CA GLY A 143 -0.89 11.63 2.11
C GLY A 143 -0.59 12.95 2.80
N LEU A 144 -0.92 13.01 4.09
CA LEU A 144 -0.68 14.15 4.97
C LEU A 144 -0.13 13.65 6.31
N SER A 145 0.84 14.36 6.85
CA SER A 145 1.32 14.19 8.23
C SER A 145 1.67 15.53 8.85
N SER A 146 1.26 15.70 10.09
CA SER A 146 1.70 16.82 10.94
C SER A 146 2.42 16.22 12.14
N PHE A 147 3.68 16.57 12.31
CA PHE A 147 4.55 15.90 13.27
C PHE A 147 5.51 16.86 13.92
N LYS A 148 6.10 16.39 15.03
CA LYS A 148 7.21 17.03 15.69
C LYS A 148 8.42 16.13 15.58
N PHE A 149 9.59 16.74 15.55
CA PHE A 149 10.85 16.01 15.56
C PHE A 149 11.87 16.66 16.47
N ASP A 150 12.72 15.83 17.01
CA ASP A 150 13.87 16.23 17.78
C ASP A 150 15.14 15.94 16.98
N MET A 151 16.08 16.85 17.02
CA MET A 151 17.38 16.71 16.41
C MET A 151 18.46 17.17 17.38
N SER A 152 19.45 16.34 17.62
CA SER A 152 20.59 16.68 18.48
C SER A 152 21.87 16.14 17.90
N GLY A 153 22.92 16.91 18.02
CA GLY A 153 24.24 16.55 17.52
C GLY A 153 25.35 17.03 18.45
N PRO A 154 26.61 16.80 18.06
CA PRO A 154 27.74 17.29 18.80
C PRO A 154 27.75 18.82 18.88
N ASN A 155 28.36 19.35 19.93
CA ASN A 155 28.47 20.80 20.10
C ASN A 155 29.24 21.41 18.92
N MET A 156 28.68 22.46 18.38
CA MET A 156 29.35 23.27 17.35
C MET A 156 30.33 24.23 18.04
N THR A 157 31.58 24.10 17.71
CA THR A 157 32.64 24.99 18.24
C THR A 157 32.92 26.10 17.23
N ASP A 158 32.87 27.35 17.66
CA ASP A 158 33.24 28.49 16.84
C ASP A 158 34.77 28.49 16.67
N PRO A 159 35.32 28.33 15.45
CA PRO A 159 36.76 28.28 15.22
C PRO A 159 37.43 29.64 15.40
N ILE A 160 36.67 30.74 15.44
CA ILE A 160 37.24 32.11 15.52
C ILE A 160 37.18 32.62 16.95
N TRP A 161 36.04 32.44 17.63
CA TRP A 161 35.78 33.04 18.95
C TRP A 161 35.83 32.03 20.09
N GLY A 162 36.09 30.76 19.81
CA GLY A 162 36.27 29.70 20.82
C GLY A 162 35.05 29.35 21.65
N GLY A 163 33.86 29.77 21.22
CA GLY A 163 32.58 29.41 21.85
C GLY A 163 32.09 28.02 21.44
N SER A 164 31.44 27.30 22.34
CA SER A 164 30.76 26.05 22.03
C SER A 164 29.25 26.18 22.24
N SER A 165 28.45 25.88 21.21
CA SER A 165 27.02 25.92 21.27
C SER A 165 26.43 24.51 21.03
N PRO A 166 25.45 24.07 21.84
CA PRO A 166 24.81 22.77 21.63
C PRO A 166 23.98 22.80 20.35
N TYR A 167 24.19 21.80 19.49
CA TYR A 167 23.32 21.55 18.35
C TYR A 167 22.12 20.70 18.81
N SER A 168 21.07 21.35 19.26
CA SER A 168 19.87 20.66 19.76
C SER A 168 18.61 21.43 19.44
N TYR A 169 17.72 20.81 18.70
CA TYR A 169 16.38 21.28 18.40
C TYR A 169 15.37 20.30 18.96
N ARG A 170 14.45 20.77 19.80
CA ARG A 170 13.41 19.97 20.40
C ARG A 170 12.04 20.45 19.94
N ASP A 171 11.11 19.49 19.76
CA ASP A 171 9.71 19.78 19.38
C ASP A 171 9.58 20.63 18.11
N ALA A 172 10.52 20.53 17.17
CA ALA A 172 10.46 21.25 15.90
C ALA A 172 9.25 20.75 15.11
N LYS A 173 8.29 21.65 14.83
CA LYS A 173 7.03 21.31 14.14
C LYS A 173 7.22 21.30 12.64
N SER A 174 6.67 20.28 11.99
CA SER A 174 6.66 20.16 10.54
C SER A 174 5.33 19.58 10.06
N THR A 175 4.95 19.94 8.84
CA THR A 175 3.80 19.37 8.13
C THR A 175 4.26 18.95 6.76
N SER A 176 3.80 17.80 6.29
CA SER A 176 4.16 17.30 4.96
C SER A 176 2.95 16.77 4.22
N GLY A 177 2.94 17.01 2.91
CA GLY A 177 2.00 16.43 1.96
C GLY A 177 2.72 15.78 0.80
N TRP A 178 2.28 14.60 0.41
CA TRP A 178 2.86 13.84 -0.68
C TRP A 178 1.81 13.12 -1.51
N MET A 179 2.16 12.72 -2.71
CA MET A 179 1.34 11.89 -3.57
C MET A 179 1.95 10.48 -3.65
N GLU A 180 1.09 9.47 -3.73
CA GLU A 180 1.51 8.08 -3.91
C GLU A 180 0.83 7.47 -5.14
N PHE A 181 1.63 6.78 -5.95
CA PHE A 181 1.13 5.85 -6.97
C PHE A 181 1.32 4.44 -6.44
N VAL A 182 0.25 3.66 -6.51
CA VAL A 182 0.20 2.33 -5.91
C VAL A 182 -0.11 1.30 -6.98
N PHE A 183 0.64 0.21 -6.97
CA PHE A 183 0.35 -1.00 -7.70
C PHE A 183 0.26 -2.15 -6.71
N GLY A 184 -0.79 -2.98 -6.79
CA GLY A 184 -0.94 -4.05 -5.84
C GLY A 184 -1.76 -5.22 -6.35
N VAL A 185 -1.54 -6.35 -5.69
CA VAL A 185 -2.24 -7.61 -5.92
C VAL A 185 -2.95 -8.03 -4.65
N GLN A 186 -4.17 -8.50 -4.79
CA GLN A 186 -4.95 -9.08 -3.71
C GLN A 186 -5.45 -10.45 -4.13
N VAL A 187 -5.20 -11.44 -3.28
CA VAL A 187 -5.58 -12.84 -3.51
C VAL A 187 -6.48 -13.31 -2.37
N LYS A 188 -7.57 -13.97 -2.73
CA LYS A 188 -8.46 -14.60 -1.76
C LYS A 188 -7.83 -15.85 -1.20
N ILE A 189 -7.75 -15.94 0.13
CA ILE A 189 -7.23 -17.10 0.84
C ILE A 189 -8.39 -17.96 1.36
N TRP A 190 -9.34 -17.34 2.06
CA TRP A 190 -10.44 -18.08 2.65
C TRP A 190 -11.67 -17.19 2.86
N ARG A 191 -12.84 -17.63 2.40
CA ARG A 191 -14.12 -16.91 2.56
C ARG A 191 -13.99 -15.41 2.26
N ASN A 192 -14.00 -14.57 3.31
CA ASN A 192 -13.88 -13.12 3.24
C ASN A 192 -12.47 -12.62 3.51
N PHE A 193 -11.52 -13.53 3.71
CA PHE A 193 -10.15 -13.22 4.05
C PHE A 193 -9.26 -13.24 2.81
N HIS A 194 -8.53 -12.16 2.61
CA HIS A 194 -7.60 -11.98 1.51
C HIS A 194 -6.24 -11.56 2.04
N MET A 195 -5.22 -11.83 1.27
CA MET A 195 -3.89 -11.30 1.47
C MET A 195 -3.48 -10.54 0.23
N GLY A 196 -2.71 -9.50 0.41
CA GLY A 196 -2.26 -8.70 -0.71
C GLY A 196 -0.95 -8.01 -0.41
N TRP A 197 -0.21 -7.74 -1.46
CA TRP A 197 0.97 -6.89 -1.39
C TRP A 197 0.80 -5.69 -2.32
N SER A 198 1.43 -4.60 -1.96
CA SER A 198 1.48 -3.43 -2.83
C SER A 198 2.86 -2.78 -2.82
N VAL A 199 3.23 -2.25 -3.96
CA VAL A 199 4.38 -1.38 -4.14
C VAL A 199 3.86 0.04 -4.33
N ARG A 200 4.53 0.99 -3.68
CA ARG A 200 4.14 2.40 -3.67
C ARG A 200 5.31 3.26 -4.12
N TYR A 201 5.09 4.10 -5.10
CA TYR A 201 5.98 5.20 -5.43
C TYR A 201 5.42 6.47 -4.83
N LYS A 202 6.21 7.13 -4.00
CA LYS A 202 5.81 8.31 -3.26
C LYS A 202 6.61 9.50 -3.74
N GLN A 203 5.91 10.60 -4.00
CA GLN A 203 6.49 11.87 -4.43
C GLN A 203 6.12 12.96 -3.43
N GLU A 204 7.12 13.59 -2.86
CA GLU A 204 6.94 14.74 -1.99
C GLU A 204 6.39 15.93 -2.80
N LEU A 205 5.37 16.60 -2.26
CA LEU A 205 4.79 17.80 -2.86
C LEU A 205 5.09 19.06 -2.03
N HIS A 206 5.00 18.93 -0.71
CA HIS A 206 5.16 20.05 0.20
C HIS A 206 5.68 19.61 1.55
N ILE A 207 6.69 20.34 2.06
CA ILE A 207 7.12 20.29 3.46
C ILE A 207 7.07 21.67 4.06
N GLY A 208 6.20 21.87 5.03
CA GLY A 208 6.22 23.03 5.93
C GLY A 208 7.17 22.74 7.07
N GLN A 209 8.38 23.27 6.98
CA GLN A 209 9.44 23.06 7.98
C GLN A 209 9.94 24.39 8.53
N PRO A 210 10.48 24.42 9.74
CA PRO A 210 11.17 25.60 10.23
C PRO A 210 12.44 25.86 9.40
N SER A 211 12.80 27.13 9.21
CA SER A 211 13.95 27.54 8.39
C SER A 211 15.31 27.04 8.90
N TYR A 212 15.36 26.63 10.16
CA TYR A 212 16.59 26.22 10.85
C TYR A 212 16.82 24.69 10.89
N ALA A 213 15.81 23.86 10.53
CA ALA A 213 15.95 22.41 10.59
C ALA A 213 15.08 21.73 9.55
N LYS A 214 15.66 20.81 8.79
CA LYS A 214 14.93 19.95 7.84
C LYS A 214 14.71 18.58 8.48
N PRO A 215 13.48 18.01 8.47
CA PRO A 215 13.24 16.68 8.99
C PRO A 215 13.94 15.63 8.12
N TYR A 216 14.58 14.66 8.74
CA TYR A 216 15.22 13.52 8.05
C TYR A 216 14.18 12.48 7.63
N TYR A 217 13.13 12.31 8.41
CA TYR A 217 12.08 11.30 8.19
C TYR A 217 10.71 11.91 8.42
N ILE A 218 9.79 11.58 7.53
CA ILE A 218 8.37 11.98 7.62
C ILE A 218 7.54 10.74 7.89
N PRO A 219 6.74 10.69 8.98
CA PRO A 219 5.84 9.59 9.27
C PRO A 219 4.87 9.31 8.11
N GLY A 220 4.84 8.05 7.63
CA GLY A 220 4.03 7.62 6.48
C GLY A 220 4.67 7.83 5.12
N TYR A 221 5.53 8.84 4.96
CA TYR A 221 6.27 9.06 3.71
C TYR A 221 7.56 8.24 3.66
N GLY A 222 8.46 8.46 4.61
CA GLY A 222 9.79 7.85 4.64
C GLY A 222 10.90 8.87 4.83
N THR A 223 12.11 8.55 4.36
CA THR A 223 13.27 9.43 4.41
C THR A 223 13.16 10.56 3.39
N THR A 224 13.66 11.75 3.75
CA THR A 224 13.65 12.96 2.92
C THR A 224 14.99 13.23 2.23
N THR A 225 15.81 12.20 2.09
CA THR A 225 17.08 12.27 1.36
C THR A 225 16.84 12.66 -0.10
N ASP A 226 15.83 12.05 -0.70
CA ASP A 226 15.34 12.36 -2.04
C ASP A 226 13.89 12.85 -2.01
N THR A 227 13.46 13.55 -3.06
CA THR A 227 12.08 14.03 -3.22
C THR A 227 11.09 12.92 -3.56
N SER A 228 11.58 11.70 -3.77
CA SER A 228 10.77 10.52 -4.03
C SER A 228 11.31 9.31 -3.28
N CYS A 229 10.41 8.40 -2.91
CA CYS A 229 10.81 7.14 -2.30
C CYS A 229 9.86 6.00 -2.68
N TRP A 230 10.39 4.78 -2.59
CA TRP A 230 9.63 3.56 -2.78
C TRP A 230 9.22 2.98 -1.43
N GLY A 231 8.05 2.37 -1.40
CA GLY A 231 7.56 1.64 -0.23
C GLY A 231 6.86 0.37 -0.63
N GLY A 232 6.71 -0.53 0.31
CA GLY A 232 5.97 -1.76 0.15
C GLY A 232 5.12 -2.06 1.37
N THR A 233 3.97 -2.72 1.16
CA THR A 233 3.11 -3.19 2.25
C THR A 233 2.66 -4.61 1.96
N TYR A 234 2.46 -5.38 3.02
CA TYR A 234 1.85 -6.69 2.97
C TYR A 234 0.62 -6.70 3.88
N ASN A 235 -0.55 -6.75 3.26
CA ASN A 235 -1.80 -6.48 3.93
C ASN A 235 -2.59 -7.76 4.18
N LEU A 236 -3.12 -7.90 5.39
CA LEU A 236 -4.27 -8.74 5.68
C LEU A 236 -5.54 -7.94 5.38
N ILE A 237 -6.44 -8.54 4.64
CA ILE A 237 -7.60 -7.86 4.08
C ILE A 237 -8.84 -8.68 4.41
N PHE A 238 -9.84 -8.01 4.97
CA PHE A 238 -11.11 -8.62 5.34
C PHE A 238 -12.26 -7.91 4.63
N ASP A 239 -12.98 -8.63 3.76
CA ASP A 239 -14.14 -8.13 3.05
C ASP A 239 -15.37 -8.22 3.93
N LEU A 240 -15.91 -7.07 4.34
CA LEU A 240 -17.18 -6.91 5.02
C LEU A 240 -18.29 -6.84 3.96
N ASN A 241 -18.55 -7.95 3.30
CA ASN A 241 -19.60 -8.03 2.29
C ASN A 241 -20.96 -8.05 2.96
N TRP A 242 -21.73 -7.00 2.80
CA TRP A 242 -23.10 -6.95 3.26
C TRP A 242 -24.02 -7.69 2.28
N GLY A 243 -24.04 -9.02 2.41
CA GLY A 243 -24.81 -9.92 1.56
C GLY A 243 -23.99 -10.53 0.43
N LYS A 244 -24.46 -11.69 -0.09
CA LYS A 244 -23.96 -12.32 -1.31
C LYS A 244 -23.94 -11.25 -2.42
N ARG A 245 -22.92 -11.24 -3.28
CA ARG A 245 -22.85 -10.31 -4.43
C ARG A 245 -24.25 -10.14 -5.04
N LYS A 246 -24.86 -8.98 -4.80
CA LYS A 246 -26.20 -8.71 -5.33
C LYS A 246 -26.07 -8.54 -6.83
N VAL A 247 -26.38 -9.60 -7.53
CA VAL A 247 -26.67 -9.56 -8.95
C VAL A 247 -28.06 -8.93 -9.06
N LYS A 248 -28.16 -7.80 -9.76
CA LYS A 248 -29.46 -7.24 -10.08
C LYS A 248 -30.13 -8.21 -11.07
N SER A 249 -31.14 -8.97 -10.62
CA SER A 249 -32.02 -9.66 -11.54
C SER A 249 -32.65 -8.59 -12.42
N GLY A 250 -32.45 -8.67 -13.72
CA GLY A 250 -33.12 -7.77 -14.66
C GLY A 250 -34.63 -7.90 -14.51
N GLU A 251 -35.31 -6.77 -14.36
CA GLU A 251 -36.68 -6.60 -14.73
C GLU A 251 -36.77 -6.46 -16.24
#